data_cdff46cb20d61cdddcd3d2d5b0df99a0
#
_entry.id   cdff46cb20d61cdddcd3d2d5b0df99a0
#
_cell.length_a   1.000
_cell.length_b   1.000
_cell.length_c   1.000
_cell.angle_alpha   90.00
_cell.angle_beta   90.00
_cell.angle_gamma   90.00
#
_symmetry.space_group_name_H-M   'P 1'
#
loop_
_entity.id
_entity.type
_entity.pdbx_description
1 polymer ?
#
loop_
_entity_poly.entity_id
_entity_poly.type
_entity_poly.pdbx_seq_one_letter_code
_entity_poly.pdbx_strand_id
1 'polypeptide(L)'
;MAEIAWGSFADWVSGIGSLAAAGVALYVANSAQRVKLKGYCGHRLIIGLAQPQEEVFSVQVTNVSQRPTVVTNIGFTFGLWRWKRHGILTFVQDDIGHGIPKPLSDGETGNWNARLGSDNCWITNLVAQFSITRFSVLTWRIHVHTSNGGTTTLRPEKNIRDMLLVHIASRK
;
A
#
# COMPACT_ATOMS: atom_id res chain seq x y z
N MET A 1 6.47 65.33 -2.13
CA MET A 1 6.73 64.08 -1.34
C MET A 1 5.42 63.31 -1.35
N ALA A 2 5.39 62.15 -1.93
CA ALA A 2 4.19 61.29 -1.92
C ALA A 2 4.07 60.66 -0.54
N GLU A 3 3.05 60.98 0.22
CA GLU A 3 2.70 60.30 1.45
C GLU A 3 2.22 58.88 1.08
N ILE A 4 2.97 57.88 1.46
CA ILE A 4 2.55 56.49 1.36
C ILE A 4 1.46 56.30 2.45
N ALA A 5 0.21 56.32 2.04
CA ALA A 5 -0.93 55.99 2.91
C ALA A 5 -0.81 54.49 3.25
N TRP A 6 -0.29 54.16 4.41
CA TRP A 6 -0.35 52.86 5.01
C TRP A 6 -1.82 52.55 5.28
N GLY A 7 -2.42 51.59 4.55
CA GLY A 7 -3.82 51.24 4.71
C GLY A 7 -4.21 51.00 6.17
N SER A 8 -5.49 51.12 6.47
CA SER A 8 -5.96 50.93 7.86
C SER A 8 -5.63 49.53 8.35
N PHE A 9 -5.47 49.36 9.67
CA PHE A 9 -5.27 48.03 10.29
C PHE A 9 -6.33 47.01 9.81
N ALA A 10 -7.56 47.48 9.59
CA ALA A 10 -8.64 46.67 9.06
C ALA A 10 -8.35 46.15 7.64
N ASP A 11 -7.70 46.92 6.78
CA ASP A 11 -7.35 46.52 5.43
C ASP A 11 -6.28 45.42 5.43
N TRP A 12 -5.31 45.51 6.36
CA TRP A 12 -4.29 44.50 6.55
C TRP A 12 -4.90 43.18 7.06
N VAL A 13 -5.79 43.24 8.06
CA VAL A 13 -6.47 42.05 8.59
C VAL A 13 -7.35 41.40 7.52
N SER A 14 -8.08 42.20 6.72
CA SER A 14 -8.89 41.73 5.63
C SER A 14 -8.04 41.04 4.54
N GLY A 15 -6.90 41.65 4.17
CA GLY A 15 -5.97 41.08 3.20
C GLY A 15 -5.38 39.74 3.64
N ILE A 16 -4.91 39.64 4.90
CA ILE A 16 -4.41 38.41 5.48
C ILE A 16 -5.52 37.35 5.55
N GLY A 17 -6.73 37.74 5.96
CA GLY A 17 -7.89 36.84 6.03
C GLY A 17 -8.24 36.25 4.67
N SER A 18 -8.23 37.08 3.62
CA SER A 18 -8.49 36.64 2.24
C SER A 18 -7.43 35.69 1.73
N LEU A 19 -6.15 35.96 1.98
CA LEU A 19 -5.04 35.07 1.60
C LEU A 19 -5.12 33.72 2.35
N ALA A 20 -5.43 33.75 3.64
CA ALA A 20 -5.62 32.56 4.44
C ALA A 20 -6.79 31.70 3.91
N ALA A 21 -7.92 32.32 3.60
CA ALA A 21 -9.08 31.64 3.03
C ALA A 21 -8.76 30.99 1.68
N ALA A 22 -8.06 31.72 0.80
CA ALA A 22 -7.61 31.19 -0.49
C ALA A 22 -6.64 30.00 -0.31
N GLY A 23 -5.71 30.09 0.63
CA GLY A 23 -4.78 29.01 0.95
C GLY A 23 -5.49 27.75 1.47
N VAL A 24 -6.47 27.91 2.36
CA VAL A 24 -7.28 26.80 2.86
C VAL A 24 -8.12 26.19 1.75
N ALA A 25 -8.76 27.00 0.91
CA ALA A 25 -9.54 26.51 -0.23
C ALA A 25 -8.68 25.68 -1.21
N LEU A 26 -7.48 26.18 -1.52
CA LEU A 26 -6.54 25.47 -2.39
C LEU A 26 -6.04 24.16 -1.74
N TYR A 27 -5.75 24.16 -0.45
CA TYR A 27 -5.36 22.97 0.30
C TYR A 27 -6.47 21.92 0.30
N VAL A 28 -7.72 22.31 0.57
CA VAL A 28 -8.88 21.41 0.55
C VAL A 28 -9.09 20.83 -0.85
N ALA A 29 -9.08 21.68 -1.87
CA ALA A 29 -9.22 21.26 -3.25
C ALA A 29 -8.14 20.25 -3.68
N ASN A 30 -6.89 20.50 -3.35
CA ASN A 30 -5.78 19.60 -3.66
C ASN A 30 -5.84 18.29 -2.82
N SER A 31 -6.26 18.39 -1.57
CA SER A 31 -6.42 17.21 -0.69
C SER A 31 -7.55 16.29 -1.16
N ALA A 32 -8.65 16.86 -1.63
CA ALA A 32 -9.79 16.11 -2.20
C ALA A 32 -9.41 15.35 -3.48
N GLN A 33 -8.40 15.85 -4.20
CA GLN A 33 -7.93 15.20 -5.43
C GLN A 33 -7.00 14.02 -5.21
N ARG A 34 -6.48 13.81 -4.02
CA ARG A 34 -5.53 12.73 -3.73
C ARG A 34 -6.25 11.40 -3.54
N VAL A 35 -5.81 10.40 -4.27
CA VAL A 35 -6.25 9.02 -4.02
C VAL A 35 -5.66 8.55 -2.69
N LYS A 36 -6.52 8.01 -1.84
CA LYS A 36 -6.14 7.45 -0.54
C LYS A 36 -6.54 5.98 -0.51
N LEU A 37 -5.55 5.12 -0.37
CA LEU A 37 -5.76 3.69 -0.20
C LEU A 37 -5.43 3.30 1.24
N LYS A 38 -6.26 2.45 1.83
CA LYS A 38 -5.98 1.76 3.08
C LYS A 38 -6.00 0.27 2.84
N GLY A 39 -5.13 -0.46 3.53
CA GLY A 39 -5.10 -1.90 3.35
C GLY A 39 -4.22 -2.59 4.36
N TYR A 40 -4.22 -3.89 4.29
CA TYR A 40 -3.37 -4.77 5.07
C TYR A 40 -2.89 -5.93 4.21
N CYS A 41 -1.84 -6.60 4.65
CA CYS A 41 -1.32 -7.79 3.99
C CYS A 41 -0.76 -8.76 5.03
N GLY A 42 -1.05 -10.04 4.83
CA GLY A 42 -0.66 -11.07 5.79
C GLY A 42 -1.07 -12.47 5.36
N HIS A 43 -0.79 -13.41 6.22
CA HIS A 43 -1.21 -14.79 6.07
C HIS A 43 -2.69 -14.94 6.40
N ARG A 44 -3.42 -15.65 5.53
CA ARG A 44 -4.84 -16.00 5.71
C ARG A 44 -5.05 -17.45 5.36
N LEU A 45 -6.06 -18.02 6.01
CA LEU A 45 -6.57 -19.34 5.71
C LEU A 45 -7.94 -19.16 5.04
N ILE A 46 -8.07 -19.65 3.81
CA ILE A 46 -9.35 -19.68 3.11
C ILE A 46 -10.03 -21.01 3.45
N ILE A 47 -11.21 -20.90 4.03
CA ILE A 47 -12.04 -22.04 4.40
C ILE A 47 -13.31 -21.97 3.56
N GLY A 48 -13.46 -22.87 2.60
CA GLY A 48 -14.64 -23.00 1.76
C GLY A 48 -15.45 -24.24 2.12
N LEU A 49 -16.76 -24.21 1.86
CA LEU A 49 -17.65 -25.35 2.12
C LEU A 49 -17.37 -26.58 1.24
N ALA A 50 -16.73 -26.38 0.07
CA ALA A 50 -16.52 -27.42 -0.94
C ALA A 50 -15.06 -27.62 -1.32
N GLN A 51 -14.11 -26.91 -0.71
CA GLN A 51 -12.69 -26.95 -1.06
C GLN A 51 -11.82 -27.21 0.18
N PRO A 52 -10.65 -27.86 0.02
CA PRO A 52 -9.70 -28.01 1.11
C PRO A 52 -9.24 -26.62 1.59
N GLN A 53 -8.83 -26.54 2.85
CA GLN A 53 -8.28 -25.32 3.43
C GLN A 53 -7.03 -24.90 2.66
N GLU A 54 -7.01 -23.66 2.20
CA GLU A 54 -5.87 -23.09 1.48
C GLU A 54 -5.21 -21.98 2.28
N GLU A 55 -3.91 -22.09 2.45
CA GLU A 55 -3.10 -21.03 3.03
C GLU A 55 -2.65 -20.05 1.94
N VAL A 56 -2.90 -18.77 2.16
CA VAL A 56 -2.58 -17.72 1.19
C VAL A 56 -1.87 -16.54 1.84
N PHE A 57 -0.99 -15.91 1.07
CA PHE A 57 -0.56 -14.55 1.35
C PHE A 57 -1.57 -13.61 0.71
N SER A 58 -2.31 -12.89 1.53
CA SER A 58 -3.39 -11.99 1.09
C SER A 58 -2.95 -10.54 1.20
N VAL A 59 -3.22 -9.77 0.15
CA VAL A 59 -3.11 -8.31 0.13
C VAL A 59 -4.49 -7.75 -0.14
N GLN A 60 -5.04 -7.01 0.82
CA GLN A 60 -6.34 -6.37 0.70
C GLN A 60 -6.17 -4.85 0.75
N VAL A 61 -6.79 -4.17 -0.20
CA VAL A 61 -6.71 -2.70 -0.31
C VAL A 61 -8.08 -2.13 -0.63
N THR A 62 -8.47 -1.12 0.14
CA THR A 62 -9.72 -0.38 -0.04
C THR A 62 -9.42 1.04 -0.50
N ASN A 63 -10.11 1.48 -1.53
CA ASN A 63 -10.09 2.89 -1.91
C ASN A 63 -10.99 3.67 -0.94
N VAL A 64 -10.37 4.55 -0.14
CA VAL A 64 -11.09 5.41 0.83
C VAL A 64 -11.16 6.86 0.36
N SER A 65 -10.97 7.09 -0.93
CA SER A 65 -11.11 8.40 -1.56
C SER A 65 -12.29 8.39 -2.53
N GLN A 66 -12.91 9.55 -2.71
CA GLN A 66 -14.01 9.72 -3.67
C GLN A 66 -13.61 9.53 -5.14
N ARG A 67 -12.30 9.45 -5.42
CA ARG A 67 -11.80 9.26 -6.77
C ARG A 67 -11.57 7.79 -7.08
N PRO A 68 -12.11 7.29 -8.19
CA PRO A 68 -11.78 5.96 -8.66
C PRO A 68 -10.30 5.91 -9.04
N THR A 69 -9.69 4.75 -8.84
CA THR A 69 -8.31 4.49 -9.21
C THR A 69 -8.16 3.07 -9.71
N VAL A 70 -7.07 2.78 -10.39
CA VAL A 70 -6.75 1.42 -10.83
C VAL A 70 -5.48 0.97 -10.14
N VAL A 71 -5.52 -0.15 -9.46
CA VAL A 71 -4.30 -0.82 -8.96
C VAL A 71 -3.63 -1.48 -10.15
N THR A 72 -2.44 -0.98 -10.50
CA THR A 72 -1.69 -1.41 -11.68
C THR A 72 -0.62 -2.44 -11.37
N ASN A 73 -0.11 -2.41 -10.13
CA ASN A 73 0.95 -3.31 -9.72
C ASN A 73 1.03 -3.41 -8.20
N ILE A 74 1.45 -4.57 -7.70
CA ILE A 74 1.78 -4.79 -6.28
C ILE A 74 3.21 -5.32 -6.24
N GLY A 75 4.09 -4.55 -5.62
CA GLY A 75 5.48 -4.89 -5.43
C GLY A 75 5.82 -5.11 -3.96
N PHE A 76 7.02 -5.57 -3.71
CA PHE A 76 7.56 -5.65 -2.37
C PHE A 76 9.03 -5.21 -2.32
N THR A 77 9.46 -4.80 -1.14
CA THR A 77 10.85 -4.47 -0.88
C THR A 77 11.34 -5.10 0.40
N PHE A 78 12.58 -5.58 0.36
CA PHE A 78 13.34 -6.01 1.51
C PHE A 78 14.63 -5.19 1.61
N GLY A 79 15.08 -4.95 2.83
CA GLY A 79 16.35 -4.27 3.10
C GLY A 79 16.23 -2.77 3.30
N LEU A 80 17.35 -2.18 3.68
CA LEU A 80 17.46 -0.76 4.01
C LEU A 80 18.47 -0.09 3.07
N TRP A 81 18.18 1.15 2.64
CA TRP A 81 19.05 2.02 1.86
C TRP A 81 19.64 1.36 0.60
N ARG A 82 20.96 1.14 0.54
CA ARG A 82 21.71 0.59 -0.62
C ARG A 82 21.46 -0.89 -0.88
N TRP A 83 20.92 -1.62 0.10
CA TRP A 83 20.69 -3.06 0.06
C TRP A 83 19.22 -3.41 -0.17
N LYS A 84 18.46 -2.46 -0.73
CA LYS A 84 17.05 -2.71 -1.07
C LYS A 84 16.95 -3.67 -2.25
N ARG A 85 16.21 -4.72 -2.03
CA ARG A 85 15.80 -5.66 -3.08
C ARG A 85 14.33 -5.47 -3.36
N HIS A 86 14.00 -5.38 -4.64
CA HIS A 86 12.64 -5.14 -5.11
C HIS A 86 12.15 -6.35 -5.86
N GLY A 87 10.89 -6.68 -5.72
CA GLY A 87 10.20 -7.69 -6.50
C GLY A 87 8.77 -7.26 -6.79
N ILE A 88 8.18 -7.89 -7.77
CA ILE A 88 6.79 -7.70 -8.17
C ILE A 88 6.05 -8.98 -7.83
N LEU A 89 4.86 -8.83 -7.27
CA LEU A 89 3.93 -9.92 -7.05
C LEU A 89 2.99 -10.01 -8.24
N THR A 90 2.98 -11.14 -8.89
CA THR A 90 2.07 -11.40 -10.00
C THR A 90 0.83 -12.10 -9.44
N PHE A 91 -0.33 -11.49 -9.65
CA PHE A 91 -1.62 -12.04 -9.28
C PHE A 91 -2.44 -12.32 -10.53
N VAL A 92 -2.92 -13.53 -10.64
CA VAL A 92 -3.85 -13.94 -11.69
C VAL A 92 -5.25 -13.94 -11.09
N GLN A 93 -6.23 -13.52 -11.88
CA GLN A 93 -7.61 -13.62 -11.44
C GLN A 93 -8.01 -15.10 -11.39
N ASP A 94 -8.43 -15.52 -10.21
CA ASP A 94 -8.90 -16.87 -9.94
C ASP A 94 -10.12 -16.84 -8.99
N ASP A 95 -10.52 -17.99 -8.50
CA ASP A 95 -11.65 -18.17 -7.59
C ASP A 95 -11.45 -17.57 -6.20
N ILE A 96 -10.21 -17.28 -5.81
CA ILE A 96 -9.86 -16.77 -4.48
C ILE A 96 -9.38 -15.31 -4.49
N GLY A 97 -9.16 -14.70 -5.64
CA GLY A 97 -8.63 -13.34 -5.70
C GLY A 97 -8.76 -12.65 -7.05
N HIS A 98 -8.49 -11.36 -7.03
CA HIS A 98 -8.51 -10.53 -8.22
C HIS A 98 -7.18 -10.56 -8.97
N GLY A 99 -7.25 -10.44 -10.30
CA GLY A 99 -6.07 -10.15 -11.11
C GLY A 99 -5.64 -8.68 -11.03
N ILE A 100 -4.51 -8.39 -11.66
CA ILE A 100 -3.99 -7.03 -11.87
C ILE A 100 -3.94 -6.79 -13.38
N PRO A 101 -4.40 -5.62 -13.87
CA PRO A 101 -4.90 -4.45 -13.15
C PRO A 101 -6.35 -4.58 -12.67
N LYS A 102 -6.70 -3.91 -11.55
CA LYS A 102 -8.05 -3.86 -11.03
C LYS A 102 -8.49 -2.42 -10.75
N PRO A 103 -9.62 -1.95 -11.32
CA PRO A 103 -10.22 -0.69 -10.92
C PRO A 103 -10.83 -0.81 -9.52
N LEU A 104 -10.76 0.28 -8.76
CA LEU A 104 -11.35 0.44 -7.44
C LEU A 104 -12.13 1.75 -7.40
N SER A 105 -13.45 1.66 -7.30
CA SER A 105 -14.35 2.78 -7.04
C SER A 105 -14.23 3.24 -5.58
N ASP A 106 -14.95 4.32 -5.22
CA ASP A 106 -15.04 4.77 -3.82
C ASP A 106 -15.62 3.66 -2.92
N GLY A 107 -14.95 3.39 -1.82
CA GLY A 107 -15.31 2.32 -0.89
C GLY A 107 -15.03 0.90 -1.40
N GLU A 108 -14.64 0.72 -2.65
CA GLU A 108 -14.39 -0.61 -3.21
C GLU A 108 -13.10 -1.22 -2.67
N THR A 109 -13.16 -2.53 -2.40
CA THR A 109 -12.02 -3.30 -1.91
C THR A 109 -11.54 -4.28 -2.98
N GLY A 110 -10.25 -4.26 -3.24
CA GLY A 110 -9.54 -5.28 -4.00
C GLY A 110 -8.87 -6.28 -3.06
N ASN A 111 -8.92 -7.56 -3.43
CA ASN A 111 -8.29 -8.64 -2.69
C ASN A 111 -7.41 -9.46 -3.64
N TRP A 112 -6.14 -9.61 -3.33
CA TRP A 112 -5.16 -10.33 -4.11
C TRP A 112 -4.54 -11.40 -3.23
N ASN A 113 -4.63 -12.65 -3.66
CA ASN A 113 -4.17 -13.80 -2.90
C ASN A 113 -3.11 -14.55 -3.70
N ALA A 114 -1.99 -14.86 -3.04
CA ALA A 114 -0.97 -15.75 -3.55
C ALA A 114 -1.00 -17.03 -2.71
N ARG A 115 -1.27 -18.17 -3.35
CA ARG A 115 -1.25 -19.47 -2.68
C ARG A 115 0.14 -19.77 -2.16
N LEU A 116 0.24 -20.13 -0.90
CA LEU A 116 1.53 -20.50 -0.30
C LEU A 116 2.00 -21.88 -0.77
N GLY A 117 1.07 -22.71 -1.22
CA GLY A 117 1.32 -24.05 -1.72
C GLY A 117 1.59 -25.07 -0.61
N SER A 118 1.70 -26.36 -0.98
CA SER A 118 2.15 -27.39 -0.06
C SER A 118 3.55 -27.09 0.44
N ASP A 119 3.77 -27.28 1.75
CA ASP A 119 5.07 -27.05 2.42
C ASP A 119 5.59 -25.59 2.29
N ASN A 120 4.70 -24.61 2.14
CA ASN A 120 5.08 -23.20 2.02
C ASN A 120 6.10 -22.93 0.90
N CYS A 121 5.98 -23.61 -0.24
CA CYS A 121 6.92 -23.51 -1.35
C CYS A 121 7.09 -22.05 -1.84
N TRP A 122 6.05 -21.23 -1.75
CA TRP A 122 6.12 -19.80 -2.06
C TRP A 122 7.12 -19.06 -1.15
N ILE A 123 7.06 -19.31 0.17
CA ILE A 123 8.00 -18.73 1.16
C ILE A 123 9.42 -19.24 0.89
N THR A 124 9.56 -20.52 0.62
CA THR A 124 10.84 -21.16 0.30
C THR A 124 11.51 -20.51 -0.91
N ASN A 125 10.75 -20.32 -1.98
CA ASN A 125 11.23 -19.66 -3.20
C ASN A 125 11.57 -18.20 -2.96
N LEU A 126 10.74 -17.47 -2.21
CA LEU A 126 10.98 -16.08 -1.86
C LEU A 126 12.29 -15.92 -1.08
N VAL A 127 12.52 -16.76 -0.06
CA VAL A 127 13.73 -16.73 0.76
C VAL A 127 14.97 -17.12 -0.06
N ALA A 128 14.86 -18.11 -0.94
CA ALA A 128 15.97 -18.54 -1.79
C ALA A 128 16.36 -17.46 -2.80
N GLN A 129 15.38 -16.93 -3.51
CA GLN A 129 15.60 -15.98 -4.59
C GLN A 129 16.12 -14.62 -4.11
N PHE A 130 15.61 -14.14 -2.98
CA PHE A 130 15.97 -12.83 -2.44
C PHE A 130 17.01 -12.90 -1.30
N SER A 131 17.53 -14.08 -0.94
CA SER A 131 18.49 -14.29 0.16
C SER A 131 18.06 -13.50 1.40
N ILE A 132 16.80 -13.72 1.83
CA ILE A 132 16.19 -12.98 2.92
C ILE A 132 16.84 -13.36 4.24
N THR A 133 17.26 -12.36 5.01
CA THR A 133 17.81 -12.50 6.36
C THR A 133 16.76 -12.08 7.39
N ARG A 134 16.99 -12.43 8.66
CA ARG A 134 16.12 -11.98 9.78
C ARG A 134 15.95 -10.46 9.80
N PHE A 135 17.00 -9.70 9.51
CA PHE A 135 16.94 -8.25 9.43
C PHE A 135 16.09 -7.76 8.25
N SER A 136 16.15 -8.43 7.10
CA SER A 136 15.36 -8.10 5.92
C SER A 136 13.85 -8.23 6.19
N VAL A 137 13.43 -9.20 7.01
CA VAL A 137 12.01 -9.39 7.38
C VAL A 137 11.46 -8.18 8.15
N LEU A 138 12.26 -7.54 9.00
CA LEU A 138 11.84 -6.34 9.74
C LEU A 138 11.59 -5.14 8.82
N THR A 139 12.32 -5.07 7.72
CA THR A 139 12.25 -3.98 6.74
C THR A 139 11.31 -4.27 5.58
N TRP A 140 10.65 -5.42 5.60
CA TRP A 140 9.72 -5.82 4.54
C TRP A 140 8.56 -4.84 4.39
N ARG A 141 8.30 -4.41 3.16
CA ARG A 141 7.20 -3.51 2.77
C ARG A 141 6.57 -4.02 1.49
N ILE A 142 5.26 -3.88 1.41
CA ILE A 142 4.46 -4.10 0.21
C ILE A 142 4.09 -2.74 -0.35
N HIS A 143 4.24 -2.56 -1.65
CA HIS A 143 3.94 -1.32 -2.37
C HIS A 143 2.81 -1.57 -3.36
N VAL A 144 1.72 -0.86 -3.17
CA VAL A 144 0.57 -0.89 -4.08
C VAL A 144 0.65 0.34 -4.97
N HIS A 145 0.86 0.14 -6.26
CA HIS A 145 0.96 1.19 -7.26
C HIS A 145 -0.37 1.41 -7.95
N THR A 146 -0.70 2.66 -8.20
CA THR A 146 -1.95 3.05 -8.86
C THR A 146 -1.70 3.79 -10.15
N SER A 147 -2.68 3.76 -11.06
CA SER A 147 -2.64 4.47 -12.35
C SER A 147 -2.44 5.98 -12.22
N ASN A 148 -2.79 6.55 -11.07
CA ASN A 148 -2.65 7.98 -10.79
C ASN A 148 -1.22 8.36 -10.30
N GLY A 149 -0.26 7.45 -10.41
CA GLY A 149 1.13 7.65 -9.94
C GLY A 149 1.31 7.54 -8.42
N GLY A 150 0.24 7.30 -7.67
CA GLY A 150 0.30 7.10 -6.22
C GLY A 150 0.88 5.73 -5.85
N THR A 151 1.61 5.69 -4.74
CA THR A 151 2.09 4.45 -4.14
C THR A 151 1.70 4.40 -2.68
N THR A 152 0.97 3.36 -2.30
CA THR A 152 0.63 3.11 -0.90
C THR A 152 1.51 1.99 -0.37
N THR A 153 2.15 2.24 0.77
CA THR A 153 3.05 1.27 1.40
C THR A 153 2.36 0.60 2.58
N LEU A 154 2.30 -0.73 2.54
CA LEU A 154 1.73 -1.57 3.58
C LEU A 154 2.86 -2.30 4.32
N ARG A 155 2.68 -2.49 5.62
CA ARG A 155 3.57 -3.33 6.42
C ARG A 155 2.92 -4.71 6.58
N PRO A 156 3.62 -5.80 6.19
CA PRO A 156 3.11 -7.14 6.42
C PRO A 156 2.84 -7.41 7.91
N GLU A 157 1.75 -8.10 8.17
CA GLU A 157 1.33 -8.47 9.51
C GLU A 157 2.36 -9.39 10.19
N LYS A 158 2.24 -9.50 11.51
CA LYS A 158 3.17 -10.30 12.32
C LYS A 158 3.13 -11.77 11.90
N ASN A 159 1.95 -12.33 11.62
CA ASN A 159 1.76 -13.73 11.27
C ASN A 159 2.66 -14.18 10.11
N ILE A 160 2.64 -13.48 8.96
CA ILE A 160 3.47 -13.84 7.81
C ILE A 160 4.97 -13.56 8.04
N ARG A 161 5.29 -12.54 8.84
CA ARG A 161 6.69 -12.27 9.18
C ARG A 161 7.28 -13.34 10.09
N ASP A 162 6.50 -13.84 11.06
CA ASP A 162 6.91 -14.93 11.95
C ASP A 162 7.09 -16.23 11.16
N MET A 163 6.22 -16.56 10.20
CA MET A 163 6.40 -17.69 9.29
C MET A 163 7.73 -17.62 8.53
N LEU A 164 8.07 -16.45 7.97
CA LEU A 164 9.36 -16.24 7.32
C LEU A 164 10.53 -16.42 8.27
N LEU A 165 10.43 -15.92 9.51
CA LEU A 165 11.50 -16.07 10.52
C LEU A 165 11.71 -17.52 10.92
N VAL A 166 10.65 -18.29 11.10
CA VAL A 166 10.70 -19.73 11.40
C VAL A 166 11.38 -20.46 10.24
N HIS A 167 10.96 -20.16 8.99
CA HIS A 167 11.54 -20.80 7.81
C HIS A 167 13.04 -20.49 7.62
N ILE A 168 13.47 -19.25 7.92
CA ILE A 168 14.90 -18.87 7.88
C ILE A 168 15.69 -19.58 8.99
N ALA A 169 15.07 -19.85 10.15
CA ALA A 169 15.72 -20.54 11.25
C ALA A 169 15.91 -22.04 10.98
N SER A 170 14.98 -22.68 10.28
CA SER A 170 15.04 -24.12 9.94
C SER A 170 16.06 -24.46 8.84
N ARG A 171 16.56 -23.45 8.11
CA ARG A 171 17.58 -23.62 7.05
C ARG A 171 19.03 -23.52 7.53
N LYS A 172 19.25 -23.24 8.80
CA LYS A 172 20.59 -23.26 9.43
C LYS A 172 20.91 -24.60 10.04
#